data_ea0abea7f47ab5dffd0e592960affdec
#
_entry.id   ea0abea7f47ab5dffd0e592960affdec
#
_cell.length_a   1.000
_cell.length_b   1.000
_cell.length_c   1.000
_cell.angle_alpha   90.00
_cell.angle_beta   90.00
_cell.angle_gamma   90.00
#
_symmetry.space_group_name_H-M   'P 1'
#
loop_
_entity.id
_entity.type
_entity.pdbx_description
1 polymer ?
#
loop_
_entity_poly.entity_id
_entity_poly.type
_entity_poly.pdbx_seq_one_letter_code
_entity_poly.pdbx_strand_id
1 'polypeptide(L)'
;MTGWLIAIVLTFVALATLIVLGKAPRKSWEAIAAALVFGLAGFAYQARPDLPGAPTAAASAPGKVGTELVTVRQQLSGEGLIARNRWTVTADALTRQGQFSDAAGLLLGAIEESPRDSGAWLALANNLVGHADGALTPAALYAFGQATKSDPQAAGPPFFLGLALIQNGRPEEGRALWAELLARTPVAAPWRAGLAGRLQLLDQLLSQQNQQSASPSQSAPQSPPPGP
;
A
#
# COMPACT_ATOMS: atom_id res chain seq x y z
N MET A 1 12.35 -26.38 -10.82
CA MET A 1 13.16 -27.59 -10.46
C MET A 1 14.26 -27.30 -9.44
N THR A 2 14.78 -26.09 -9.33
CA THR A 2 15.86 -25.71 -8.42
C THR A 2 15.51 -25.82 -6.94
N GLY A 3 14.28 -25.54 -6.51
CA GLY A 3 13.89 -25.58 -5.10
C GLY A 3 13.95 -26.99 -4.46
N TRP A 4 13.61 -28.02 -5.21
CA TRP A 4 13.69 -29.42 -4.77
C TRP A 4 15.13 -29.88 -4.57
N LEU A 5 16.03 -29.52 -5.47
CA LEU A 5 17.45 -29.82 -5.33
C LEU A 5 18.05 -29.17 -4.09
N ILE A 6 17.68 -27.92 -3.80
CA ILE A 6 18.12 -27.19 -2.62
C ILE A 6 17.61 -27.88 -1.34
N ALA A 7 16.35 -28.28 -1.28
CA ALA A 7 15.77 -28.96 -0.12
C ALA A 7 16.45 -30.31 0.15
N ILE A 8 16.72 -31.10 -0.90
CA ILE A 8 17.43 -32.37 -0.78
C ILE A 8 18.88 -32.15 -0.29
N VAL A 9 19.60 -31.21 -0.88
CA VAL A 9 20.98 -30.89 -0.47
C VAL A 9 21.04 -30.44 0.98
N LEU A 10 20.14 -29.55 1.42
CA LEU A 10 20.07 -29.09 2.81
C LEU A 10 19.77 -30.24 3.77
N THR A 11 18.91 -31.18 3.39
CA THR A 11 18.61 -32.35 4.22
C THR A 11 19.83 -33.25 4.38
N PHE A 12 20.61 -33.49 3.32
CA PHE A 12 21.85 -34.25 3.40
C PHE A 12 22.92 -33.54 4.21
N VAL A 13 23.06 -32.21 4.06
CA VAL A 13 23.99 -31.40 4.86
C VAL A 13 23.61 -31.44 6.32
N ALA A 14 22.35 -31.33 6.67
CA ALA A 14 21.85 -31.41 8.04
C ALA A 14 22.14 -32.81 8.65
N LEU A 15 21.89 -33.88 7.90
CA LEU A 15 22.20 -35.25 8.33
C LEU A 15 23.70 -35.42 8.59
N ALA A 16 24.54 -35.01 7.65
CA ALA A 16 26.00 -35.09 7.78
C ALA A 16 26.50 -34.28 8.99
N THR A 17 25.96 -33.08 9.20
CA THR A 17 26.34 -32.21 10.33
C THR A 17 25.95 -32.84 11.67
N LEU A 18 24.75 -33.42 11.78
CA LEU A 18 24.29 -34.10 12.98
C LEU A 18 25.12 -35.36 13.29
N ILE A 19 25.56 -36.10 12.28
CA ILE A 19 26.39 -37.29 12.44
C ILE A 19 27.81 -36.90 12.86
N VAL A 20 28.42 -35.89 12.22
CA VAL A 20 29.84 -35.54 12.41
C VAL A 20 30.04 -34.67 13.66
N LEU A 21 29.25 -33.58 13.81
CA LEU A 21 29.38 -32.66 14.95
C LEU A 21 28.60 -33.10 16.18
N GLY A 22 27.42 -33.70 15.98
CA GLY A 22 26.55 -34.14 17.08
C GLY A 22 27.03 -35.42 17.77
N LYS A 23 28.06 -36.10 17.26
CA LYS A 23 28.57 -37.39 17.78
C LYS A 23 27.45 -38.38 18.11
N ALA A 24 26.39 -38.38 17.29
CA ALA A 24 25.21 -39.19 17.50
C ALA A 24 25.59 -40.69 17.52
N PRO A 25 25.16 -41.46 18.53
CA PRO A 25 25.46 -42.89 18.57
C PRO A 25 24.82 -43.59 17.38
N ARG A 26 25.52 -44.61 16.83
CA ARG A 26 25.04 -45.34 15.63
C ARG A 26 23.61 -45.85 15.72
N LYS A 27 23.14 -46.13 16.96
CA LYS A 27 21.76 -46.57 17.21
C LYS A 27 20.67 -45.48 16.93
N SER A 28 21.07 -44.20 16.92
CA SER A 28 20.15 -43.07 16.68
C SER A 28 20.09 -42.65 15.20
N TRP A 29 20.94 -43.19 14.33
CA TRP A 29 21.04 -42.79 12.93
C TRP A 29 19.76 -43.07 12.14
N GLU A 30 19.15 -44.24 12.39
CA GLU A 30 17.91 -44.64 11.77
C GLU A 30 16.75 -43.71 12.17
N ALA A 31 16.65 -43.33 13.43
CA ALA A 31 15.63 -42.42 13.93
C ALA A 31 15.80 -40.99 13.35
N ILE A 32 17.04 -40.51 13.26
CA ILE A 32 17.36 -39.21 12.68
C ILE A 32 17.03 -39.19 11.17
N ALA A 33 17.42 -40.25 10.45
CA ALA A 33 17.14 -40.39 9.04
C ALA A 33 15.60 -40.47 8.79
N ALA A 34 14.90 -41.24 9.61
CA ALA A 34 13.43 -41.33 9.51
C ALA A 34 12.74 -39.98 9.76
N ALA A 35 13.18 -39.21 10.77
CA ALA A 35 12.64 -37.89 11.06
C ALA A 35 12.86 -36.89 9.90
N LEU A 36 14.05 -36.94 9.29
CA LEU A 36 14.38 -36.08 8.14
C LEU A 36 13.57 -36.45 6.90
N VAL A 37 13.38 -37.77 6.63
CA VAL A 37 12.54 -38.25 5.53
C VAL A 37 11.08 -37.84 5.76
N PHE A 38 10.58 -37.95 7.01
CA PHE A 38 9.22 -37.51 7.35
C PHE A 38 9.05 -35.99 7.16
N GLY A 39 10.04 -35.19 7.56
CA GLY A 39 10.07 -33.75 7.32
C GLY A 39 10.07 -33.40 5.84
N LEU A 40 10.86 -34.14 5.04
CA LEU A 40 10.91 -33.94 3.59
C LEU A 40 9.59 -34.35 2.92
N ALA A 41 8.96 -35.42 3.37
CA ALA A 41 7.64 -35.86 2.90
C ALA A 41 6.54 -34.83 3.25
N GLY A 42 6.58 -34.27 4.47
CA GLY A 42 5.70 -33.17 4.87
C GLY A 42 5.88 -31.92 4.02
N PHE A 43 7.12 -31.56 3.76
CA PHE A 43 7.45 -30.47 2.84
C PHE A 43 6.93 -30.75 1.42
N ALA A 44 7.13 -31.98 0.91
CA ALA A 44 6.65 -32.39 -0.40
C ALA A 44 5.11 -32.32 -0.51
N TYR A 45 4.40 -32.64 0.55
CA TYR A 45 2.94 -32.60 0.59
C TYR A 45 2.40 -31.16 0.68
N GLN A 46 3.09 -30.28 1.39
CA GLN A 46 2.67 -28.88 1.57
C GLN A 46 3.24 -27.93 0.49
N ALA A 47 4.43 -28.23 -0.03
CA ALA A 47 5.04 -27.44 -1.08
C ALA A 47 4.31 -27.66 -2.41
N ARG A 48 3.67 -26.63 -2.91
CA ARG A 48 3.11 -26.59 -4.27
C ARG A 48 4.01 -25.73 -5.16
N PRO A 49 5.14 -26.27 -5.64
CA PRO A 49 6.08 -25.52 -6.47
C PRO A 49 5.49 -25.12 -7.84
N ASP A 50 4.34 -25.72 -8.19
CA ASP A 50 3.63 -25.46 -9.45
C ASP A 50 2.60 -24.35 -9.36
N LEU A 51 2.34 -23.80 -8.16
CA LEU A 51 1.54 -22.58 -8.05
C LEU A 51 2.39 -21.44 -8.65
N PRO A 52 1.95 -20.83 -9.77
CA PRO A 52 2.58 -19.60 -10.22
C PRO A 52 2.50 -18.63 -9.05
N GLY A 53 3.67 -18.13 -8.61
CA GLY A 53 3.70 -17.06 -7.63
C GLY A 53 2.70 -16.02 -8.09
N ALA A 54 1.73 -15.66 -7.24
CA ALA A 54 0.83 -14.58 -7.58
C ALA A 54 1.73 -13.43 -8.05
N PRO A 55 1.56 -12.91 -9.28
CA PRO A 55 2.32 -11.75 -9.69
C PRO A 55 1.88 -10.65 -8.72
N THR A 56 2.64 -10.47 -7.67
CA THR A 56 2.61 -9.24 -6.91
C THR A 56 2.97 -8.22 -7.97
N ALA A 57 1.99 -7.46 -8.45
CA ALA A 57 2.24 -6.28 -9.27
C ALA A 57 3.42 -5.61 -8.58
N ALA A 58 4.54 -5.46 -9.29
CA ALA A 58 5.82 -5.05 -8.70
C ALA A 58 5.51 -3.89 -7.77
N ALA A 59 5.49 -4.16 -6.47
CA ALA A 59 5.16 -3.18 -5.46
C ALA A 59 6.14 -2.05 -5.76
N SER A 60 5.60 -0.91 -6.18
CA SER A 60 6.43 0.26 -6.51
C SER A 60 7.39 0.38 -5.37
N ALA A 61 8.70 0.27 -5.63
CA ALA A 61 9.71 0.07 -4.59
C ALA A 61 9.34 0.95 -3.40
N PRO A 62 9.15 0.41 -2.18
CA PRO A 62 8.48 1.10 -1.06
C PRO A 62 9.00 2.51 -0.83
N GLY A 63 10.29 2.73 -1.09
CA GLY A 63 10.92 4.03 -1.02
C GLY A 63 10.49 5.05 -2.09
N LYS A 64 9.97 4.62 -3.25
CA LYS A 64 9.47 5.52 -4.28
C LYS A 64 8.14 6.15 -3.88
N VAL A 65 7.21 5.34 -3.42
CA VAL A 65 5.88 5.79 -2.95
C VAL A 65 6.03 6.73 -1.76
N GLY A 66 6.83 6.36 -0.76
CA GLY A 66 7.09 7.18 0.42
C GLY A 66 7.72 8.53 0.08
N THR A 67 8.68 8.56 -0.85
CA THR A 67 9.30 9.80 -1.31
C THR A 67 8.30 10.72 -1.99
N GLU A 68 7.44 10.17 -2.86
CA GLU A 68 6.41 10.95 -3.56
C GLU A 68 5.36 11.51 -2.59
N LEU A 69 4.89 10.70 -1.64
CA LEU A 69 3.96 11.13 -0.59
C LEU A 69 4.49 12.32 0.19
N VAL A 70 5.74 12.24 0.66
CA VAL A 70 6.37 13.32 1.42
C VAL A 70 6.53 14.58 0.55
N THR A 71 6.98 14.43 -0.70
CA THR A 71 7.20 15.55 -1.62
C THR A 71 5.90 16.28 -1.93
N VAL A 72 4.84 15.56 -2.30
CA VAL A 72 3.53 16.15 -2.62
C VAL A 72 2.93 16.81 -1.37
N ARG A 73 3.04 16.18 -0.20
CA ARG A 73 2.59 16.79 1.06
C ARG A 73 3.29 18.12 1.34
N GLN A 74 4.60 18.19 1.13
CA GLN A 74 5.38 19.41 1.32
C GLN A 74 4.98 20.50 0.32
N GLN A 75 4.73 20.16 -0.93
CA GLN A 75 4.26 21.11 -1.96
C GLN A 75 2.88 21.69 -1.62
N LEU A 76 1.95 20.87 -1.10
CA LEU A 76 0.60 21.29 -0.73
C LEU A 76 0.57 22.14 0.54
N SER A 77 1.57 21.98 1.42
CA SER A 77 1.65 22.71 2.67
C SER A 77 2.11 24.17 2.53
N GLY A 78 2.64 24.53 1.36
CA GLY A 78 3.21 25.87 1.11
C GLY A 78 4.49 26.16 1.92
N GLU A 79 5.14 27.30 1.64
CA GLU A 79 6.40 27.70 2.29
C GLU A 79 6.25 28.07 3.77
N GLY A 80 5.03 28.14 4.31
CA GLY A 80 4.72 28.57 5.69
C GLY A 80 4.91 27.51 6.77
N LEU A 81 5.22 26.26 6.44
CA LEU A 81 5.40 25.17 7.41
C LEU A 81 6.83 25.06 7.91
N ILE A 82 7.39 26.15 8.37
CA ILE A 82 8.75 26.17 8.95
C ILE A 82 8.80 25.65 10.40
N ALA A 83 7.68 25.43 11.02
CA ALA A 83 7.63 24.72 12.32
C ALA A 83 7.60 23.19 12.12
N ARG A 84 8.60 22.66 11.41
CA ARG A 84 8.76 21.19 11.37
C ARG A 84 9.20 20.71 12.74
N ASN A 85 8.29 20.10 13.46
CA ASN A 85 8.62 19.37 14.66
C ASN A 85 9.67 18.29 14.31
N ARG A 86 10.65 18.09 15.20
CA ARG A 86 11.68 17.03 15.07
C ARG A 86 11.10 15.67 14.71
N TRP A 87 9.91 15.35 15.26
CA TRP A 87 9.20 14.11 15.02
C TRP A 87 8.77 13.95 13.56
N THR A 88 8.18 14.99 12.96
CA THR A 88 7.74 14.95 11.56
C THR A 88 8.91 14.84 10.58
N VAL A 89 10.05 15.45 10.88
CA VAL A 89 11.27 15.33 10.05
C VAL A 89 11.79 13.90 10.05
N THR A 90 11.85 13.27 11.24
CA THR A 90 12.31 11.88 11.36
C THR A 90 11.29 10.91 10.75
N ALA A 91 10.00 11.13 10.98
CA ALA A 91 8.93 10.33 10.36
C ALA A 91 8.96 10.43 8.83
N ASP A 92 9.24 11.62 8.27
CA ASP A 92 9.40 11.78 6.81
C ASP A 92 10.57 10.95 6.25
N ALA A 93 11.67 10.84 6.99
CA ALA A 93 12.79 10.02 6.58
C ALA A 93 12.41 8.52 6.57
N LEU A 94 11.70 8.04 7.59
CA LEU A 94 11.18 6.67 7.64
C LEU A 94 10.14 6.42 6.54
N THR A 95 9.24 7.37 6.30
CA THR A 95 8.25 7.28 5.21
C THR A 95 8.93 7.12 3.85
N ARG A 96 10.00 7.89 3.58
CA ARG A 96 10.78 7.75 2.33
C ARG A 96 11.44 6.38 2.18
N GLN A 97 11.73 5.71 3.29
CA GLN A 97 12.29 4.35 3.31
C GLN A 97 11.20 3.27 3.22
N GLY A 98 9.91 3.66 3.22
CA GLY A 98 8.79 2.72 3.24
C GLY A 98 8.49 2.13 4.63
N GLN A 99 9.13 2.65 5.68
CA GLN A 99 8.93 2.23 7.08
C GLN A 99 7.70 2.96 7.67
N PHE A 100 6.52 2.70 7.07
CA PHE A 100 5.28 3.41 7.39
C PHE A 100 4.82 3.21 8.84
N SER A 101 4.99 1.99 9.38
CA SER A 101 4.63 1.68 10.78
C SER A 101 5.45 2.49 11.78
N ASP A 102 6.78 2.55 11.58
CA ASP A 102 7.67 3.27 12.48
C ASP A 102 7.47 4.77 12.38
N ALA A 103 7.25 5.28 11.15
CA ALA A 103 6.88 6.66 10.92
C ALA A 103 5.58 7.03 11.65
N ALA A 104 4.55 6.17 11.59
CA ALA A 104 3.29 6.38 12.30
C ALA A 104 3.50 6.43 13.82
N GLY A 105 4.32 5.55 14.39
CA GLY A 105 4.67 5.56 15.82
C GLY A 105 5.30 6.88 16.26
N LEU A 106 6.25 7.43 15.47
CA LEU A 106 6.85 8.74 15.77
C LEU A 106 5.86 9.89 15.66
N LEU A 107 4.91 9.83 14.72
CA LEU A 107 3.89 10.86 14.55
C LEU A 107 2.89 10.93 15.69
N LEU A 108 2.65 9.83 16.41
CA LEU A 108 1.88 9.86 17.63
C LEU A 108 2.55 10.75 18.69
N GLY A 109 3.89 10.66 18.85
CA GLY A 109 4.63 11.57 19.72
C GLY A 109 4.53 13.05 19.31
N ALA A 110 4.55 13.33 17.99
CA ALA A 110 4.30 14.67 17.48
C ALA A 110 2.92 15.22 17.86
N ILE A 111 1.90 14.36 17.78
CA ILE A 111 0.51 14.69 18.09
C ILE A 111 0.32 14.87 19.60
N GLU A 112 0.96 14.06 20.44
CA GLU A 112 0.95 14.23 21.90
C GLU A 112 1.54 15.59 22.30
N GLU A 113 2.64 16.00 21.67
CA GLU A 113 3.27 17.30 21.91
C GLU A 113 2.42 18.46 21.35
N SER A 114 1.79 18.25 20.18
CA SER A 114 1.00 19.27 19.50
C SER A 114 -0.30 18.68 18.91
N PRO A 115 -1.37 18.52 19.70
CA PRO A 115 -2.61 17.86 19.27
C PRO A 115 -3.36 18.55 18.12
N ARG A 116 -3.05 19.83 17.86
CA ARG A 116 -3.65 20.62 16.77
C ARG A 116 -2.74 20.78 15.56
N ASP A 117 -1.66 20.01 15.47
CA ASP A 117 -0.80 20.01 14.28
C ASP A 117 -1.47 19.23 13.14
N SER A 118 -2.11 19.96 12.22
CA SER A 118 -2.75 19.39 11.01
C SER A 118 -1.75 18.63 10.15
N GLY A 119 -0.49 19.09 10.10
CA GLY A 119 0.56 18.43 9.33
C GLY A 119 0.96 17.06 9.91
N ALA A 120 1.05 16.96 11.25
CA ALA A 120 1.32 15.71 11.93
C ALA A 120 0.18 14.70 11.74
N TRP A 121 -1.07 15.14 11.90
CA TRP A 121 -2.25 14.30 11.64
C TRP A 121 -2.31 13.83 10.18
N LEU A 122 -2.03 14.71 9.23
CA LEU A 122 -1.99 14.35 7.80
C LEU A 122 -0.87 13.34 7.50
N ALA A 123 0.31 13.56 8.05
CA ALA A 123 1.42 12.63 7.91
C ALA A 123 1.06 11.25 8.49
N LEU A 124 0.43 11.22 9.68
CA LEU A 124 -0.06 9.98 10.29
C LEU A 124 -1.07 9.27 9.39
N ALA A 125 -2.07 9.99 8.86
CA ALA A 125 -3.06 9.42 7.95
C ALA A 125 -2.42 8.74 6.74
N ASN A 126 -1.48 9.43 6.08
CA ASN A 126 -0.76 8.90 4.92
C ASN A 126 0.09 7.67 5.26
N ASN A 127 0.75 7.65 6.42
CA ASN A 127 1.52 6.50 6.87
C ASN A 127 0.63 5.31 7.23
N LEU A 128 -0.55 5.54 7.82
CA LEU A 128 -1.53 4.47 8.07
C LEU A 128 -2.06 3.86 6.78
N VAL A 129 -2.32 4.66 5.74
CA VAL A 129 -2.69 4.16 4.40
C VAL A 129 -1.53 3.38 3.79
N GLY A 130 -0.30 3.90 3.87
CA GLY A 130 0.89 3.20 3.36
C GLY A 130 1.15 1.87 4.07
N HIS A 131 0.98 1.83 5.40
CA HIS A 131 1.11 0.61 6.20
C HIS A 131 0.06 -0.46 5.87
N ALA A 132 -1.12 -0.02 5.46
CA ALA A 132 -2.23 -0.90 5.05
C ALA A 132 -2.23 -1.18 3.53
N ASP A 133 -1.08 -1.10 2.86
CA ASP A 133 -0.92 -1.34 1.42
C ASP A 133 -1.90 -0.54 0.55
N GLY A 134 -2.17 0.69 0.93
CA GLY A 134 -3.09 1.61 0.24
C GLY A 134 -4.55 1.53 0.71
N ALA A 135 -4.88 0.61 1.62
CA ALA A 135 -6.25 0.49 2.13
C ALA A 135 -6.62 1.67 3.07
N LEU A 136 -7.81 2.21 2.87
CA LEU A 136 -8.36 3.30 3.69
C LEU A 136 -9.01 2.75 4.96
N THR A 137 -8.20 2.60 6.00
CA THR A 137 -8.64 2.06 7.30
C THR A 137 -9.43 3.08 8.13
N PRO A 138 -10.24 2.64 9.12
CA PRO A 138 -10.90 3.56 10.06
C PRO A 138 -9.93 4.48 10.79
N ALA A 139 -8.74 4.00 11.15
CA ALA A 139 -7.70 4.80 11.78
C ALA A 139 -7.16 5.90 10.86
N ALA A 140 -6.93 5.59 9.57
CA ALA A 140 -6.53 6.56 8.57
C ALA A 140 -7.61 7.63 8.36
N LEU A 141 -8.88 7.23 8.26
CA LEU A 141 -10.02 8.14 8.16
C LEU A 141 -10.11 9.07 9.36
N TYR A 142 -9.93 8.54 10.58
CA TYR A 142 -9.90 9.35 11.78
C TYR A 142 -8.79 10.39 11.74
N ALA A 143 -7.57 9.99 11.34
CA ALA A 143 -6.43 10.89 11.25
C ALA A 143 -6.63 11.99 10.19
N PHE A 144 -7.19 11.67 9.01
CA PHE A 144 -7.60 12.68 8.02
C PHE A 144 -8.64 13.64 8.58
N GLY A 145 -9.62 13.13 9.32
CA GLY A 145 -10.64 13.96 9.98
C GLY A 145 -10.03 14.92 11.01
N GLN A 146 -9.05 14.48 11.80
CA GLN A 146 -8.34 15.33 12.75
C GLN A 146 -7.49 16.39 12.05
N ALA A 147 -6.80 16.02 10.94
CA ALA A 147 -6.05 16.96 10.13
C ALA A 147 -6.95 18.08 9.60
N THR A 148 -8.12 17.74 9.06
CA THR A 148 -9.10 18.72 8.55
C THR A 148 -9.69 19.59 9.67
N LYS A 149 -9.94 19.03 10.85
CA LYS A 149 -10.45 19.81 12.01
C LYS A 149 -9.40 20.78 12.54
N SER A 150 -8.13 20.38 12.53
CA SER A 150 -7.02 21.21 13.01
C SER A 150 -6.75 22.40 12.10
N ASP A 151 -6.87 22.20 10.78
CA ASP A 151 -6.78 23.27 9.78
C ASP A 151 -7.75 22.99 8.61
N PRO A 152 -8.97 23.59 8.63
CA PRO A 152 -9.96 23.42 7.58
C PRO A 152 -9.54 24.02 6.23
N GLN A 153 -8.56 24.93 6.21
CA GLN A 153 -8.06 25.56 4.99
C GLN A 153 -6.91 24.80 4.35
N ALA A 154 -6.29 23.87 5.07
CA ALA A 154 -5.20 23.07 4.54
C ALA A 154 -5.63 22.28 3.28
N ALA A 155 -4.79 22.35 2.25
CA ALA A 155 -5.04 21.63 0.99
C ALA A 155 -4.73 20.13 1.09
N GLY A 156 -3.80 19.76 1.97
CA GLY A 156 -3.31 18.39 2.10
C GLY A 156 -4.38 17.36 2.44
N PRO A 157 -5.17 17.53 3.51
CA PRO A 157 -6.14 16.53 3.93
C PRO A 157 -7.16 16.16 2.84
N PRO A 158 -7.88 17.09 2.18
CA PRO A 158 -8.82 16.74 1.13
C PRO A 158 -8.14 16.17 -0.13
N PHE A 159 -6.90 16.58 -0.43
CA PHE A 159 -6.16 16.02 -1.55
C PHE A 159 -5.82 14.54 -1.33
N PHE A 160 -5.20 14.20 -0.20
CA PHE A 160 -4.76 12.83 0.09
C PHE A 160 -5.93 11.90 0.42
N LEU A 161 -6.95 12.39 1.13
CA LEU A 161 -8.17 11.60 1.34
C LEU A 161 -8.88 11.31 0.02
N GLY A 162 -8.98 12.29 -0.88
CA GLY A 162 -9.53 12.09 -2.22
C GLY A 162 -8.75 11.05 -3.02
N LEU A 163 -7.41 11.09 -2.98
CA LEU A 163 -6.56 10.08 -3.60
C LEU A 163 -6.79 8.68 -3.02
N ALA A 164 -6.83 8.57 -1.69
CA ALA A 164 -7.08 7.30 -1.02
C ALA A 164 -8.47 6.73 -1.34
N LEU A 165 -9.51 7.56 -1.41
CA LEU A 165 -10.85 7.16 -1.83
C LEU A 165 -10.88 6.60 -3.25
N ILE A 166 -10.23 7.28 -4.20
CA ILE A 166 -10.12 6.82 -5.59
C ILE A 166 -9.45 5.44 -5.66
N GLN A 167 -8.35 5.26 -4.94
CA GLN A 167 -7.61 3.98 -4.89
C GLN A 167 -8.42 2.86 -4.23
N ASN A 168 -9.35 3.20 -3.34
CA ASN A 168 -10.23 2.25 -2.66
C ASN A 168 -11.59 2.04 -3.35
N GLY A 169 -11.71 2.35 -4.65
CA GLY A 169 -12.93 2.10 -5.43
C GLY A 169 -14.07 3.07 -5.14
N ARG A 170 -13.79 4.24 -4.57
CA ARG A 170 -14.75 5.32 -4.30
C ARG A 170 -14.41 6.60 -5.08
N PRO A 171 -14.27 6.50 -6.43
CA PRO A 171 -13.72 7.60 -7.22
C PRO A 171 -14.65 8.84 -7.24
N GLU A 172 -15.96 8.66 -7.16
CA GLU A 172 -16.92 9.78 -7.14
C GLU A 172 -16.75 10.65 -5.89
N GLU A 173 -16.50 10.04 -4.75
CA GLU A 173 -16.27 10.77 -3.51
C GLU A 173 -14.93 11.49 -3.53
N GLY A 174 -13.89 10.82 -4.04
CA GLY A 174 -12.58 11.43 -4.23
C GLY A 174 -12.63 12.62 -5.20
N ARG A 175 -13.40 12.47 -6.29
CA ARG A 175 -13.67 13.53 -7.25
C ARG A 175 -14.33 14.74 -6.59
N ALA A 176 -15.36 14.51 -5.76
CA ALA A 176 -16.07 15.58 -5.07
C ALA A 176 -15.12 16.39 -4.16
N LEU A 177 -14.27 15.72 -3.38
CA LEU A 177 -13.26 16.38 -2.55
C LEU A 177 -12.26 17.21 -3.37
N TRP A 178 -11.80 16.69 -4.49
CA TRP A 178 -10.86 17.41 -5.36
C TRP A 178 -11.53 18.60 -6.07
N ALA A 179 -12.79 18.48 -6.47
CA ALA A 179 -13.55 19.59 -7.07
C ALA A 179 -13.76 20.71 -6.05
N GLU A 180 -14.15 20.39 -4.81
CA GLU A 180 -14.29 21.36 -3.73
C GLU A 180 -12.96 22.03 -3.40
N LEU A 181 -11.89 21.26 -3.29
CA LEU A 181 -10.54 21.79 -3.07
C LEU A 181 -10.15 22.75 -4.19
N LEU A 182 -10.37 22.38 -5.45
CA LEU A 182 -10.03 23.22 -6.60
C LEU A 182 -10.83 24.53 -6.60
N ALA A 183 -12.12 24.48 -6.23
CA ALA A 183 -12.99 25.66 -6.17
C ALA A 183 -12.51 26.72 -5.17
N ARG A 184 -12.00 26.29 -3.99
CA ARG A 184 -11.49 27.20 -2.96
C ARG A 184 -10.01 27.56 -3.12
N THR A 185 -9.28 26.93 -4.04
CA THR A 185 -7.86 27.14 -4.24
C THR A 185 -7.61 28.42 -5.02
N PRO A 186 -6.71 29.34 -4.55
CA PRO A 186 -6.34 30.54 -5.30
C PRO A 186 -5.73 30.19 -6.66
N VAL A 187 -5.98 31.06 -7.67
CA VAL A 187 -5.46 30.85 -9.03
C VAL A 187 -3.93 30.80 -9.06
N ALA A 188 -3.28 31.54 -8.17
CA ALA A 188 -1.83 31.61 -8.08
C ALA A 188 -1.17 30.42 -7.37
N ALA A 189 -1.94 29.46 -6.81
CA ALA A 189 -1.37 28.30 -6.13
C ALA A 189 -0.63 27.40 -7.13
N PRO A 190 0.67 27.10 -6.88
CA PRO A 190 1.52 26.40 -7.85
C PRO A 190 1.04 24.98 -8.18
N TRP A 191 0.34 24.33 -7.25
CA TRP A 191 -0.20 22.98 -7.40
C TRP A 191 -1.60 22.92 -8.04
N ARG A 192 -2.29 24.09 -8.23
CA ARG A 192 -3.65 24.17 -8.76
C ARG A 192 -3.79 23.53 -10.14
N ALA A 193 -2.87 23.81 -11.05
CA ALA A 193 -2.90 23.27 -12.41
C ALA A 193 -2.76 21.74 -12.41
N GLY A 194 -1.91 21.21 -11.56
CA GLY A 194 -1.72 19.76 -11.37
C GLY A 194 -2.98 19.06 -10.84
N LEU A 195 -3.68 19.68 -9.88
CA LEU A 195 -4.94 19.15 -9.36
C LEU A 195 -6.04 19.19 -10.43
N ALA A 196 -6.15 20.31 -11.18
CA ALA A 196 -7.13 20.44 -12.27
C ALA A 196 -6.92 19.35 -13.35
N GLY A 197 -5.68 19.10 -13.76
CA GLY A 197 -5.37 18.03 -14.71
C GLY A 197 -5.74 16.64 -14.22
N ARG A 198 -5.47 16.33 -12.94
CA ARG A 198 -5.89 15.05 -12.33
C ARG A 198 -7.41 14.90 -12.29
N LEU A 199 -8.13 15.98 -11.95
CA LEU A 199 -9.58 15.97 -11.92
C LEU A 199 -10.18 15.74 -13.32
N GLN A 200 -9.64 16.39 -14.36
CA GLN A 200 -10.06 16.18 -15.75
C GLN A 200 -9.83 14.73 -16.20
N LEU A 201 -8.67 14.15 -15.88
CA LEU A 201 -8.38 12.75 -16.19
C LEU A 201 -9.39 11.82 -15.51
N LEU A 202 -9.68 12.07 -14.22
CA LEU A 202 -10.65 11.27 -13.47
C LEU A 202 -12.04 11.37 -14.09
N ASP A 203 -12.48 12.56 -14.50
CA ASP A 203 -13.76 12.79 -15.18
C ASP A 203 -13.86 12.02 -16.51
N GLN A 204 -12.77 11.96 -17.28
CA GLN A 204 -12.71 11.18 -18.52
C GLN A 204 -12.83 9.67 -18.23
N LEU A 205 -12.11 9.16 -17.23
CA LEU A 205 -12.19 7.75 -16.86
C LEU A 205 -13.58 7.33 -16.38
N LEU A 206 -14.21 8.15 -15.53
CA LEU A 206 -15.57 7.90 -15.05
C LEU A 206 -16.60 7.94 -16.18
N SER A 207 -16.47 8.87 -17.11
CA SER A 207 -17.38 8.96 -18.27
C SER A 207 -17.22 7.75 -19.20
N GLN A 208 -16.02 7.26 -19.43
CA GLN A 208 -15.77 6.04 -20.22
C GLN A 208 -16.37 4.80 -19.55
N GLN A 209 -16.18 4.67 -18.23
CA GLN A 209 -16.75 3.56 -17.47
C GLN A 209 -18.28 3.55 -17.53
N ASN A 210 -18.91 4.70 -17.39
CA ASN A 210 -20.37 4.84 -17.49
C ASN A 210 -20.89 4.48 -18.89
N GLN A 211 -20.18 4.87 -19.96
CA GLN A 211 -20.54 4.51 -21.33
C GLN A 211 -20.42 2.99 -21.58
N GLN A 212 -19.37 2.36 -21.07
CA GLN A 212 -19.19 0.90 -21.17
C GLN A 212 -20.28 0.13 -20.42
N SER A 213 -20.67 0.62 -19.24
CA SER A 213 -21.74 0.02 -18.44
C SER A 213 -23.14 0.25 -19.04
N ALA A 214 -23.32 1.34 -19.78
CA ALA A 214 -24.59 1.68 -20.44
C ALA A 214 -24.78 1.01 -21.80
N SER A 215 -23.73 0.42 -22.40
CA SER A 215 -23.82 -0.33 -23.66
C SER A 215 -24.40 -1.71 -23.37
N PRO A 216 -25.66 -2.00 -23.74
CA PRO A 216 -26.24 -3.32 -23.54
C PRO A 216 -25.42 -4.35 -24.33
N SER A 217 -25.13 -5.49 -23.72
CA SER A 217 -24.46 -6.64 -24.35
C SER A 217 -25.23 -7.02 -25.63
N GLN A 218 -24.73 -6.60 -26.79
CA GLN A 218 -25.20 -7.08 -28.10
C GLN A 218 -24.71 -8.51 -28.35
N SER A 219 -24.93 -9.40 -27.41
CA SER A 219 -24.67 -10.83 -27.55
C SER A 219 -25.88 -11.62 -27.09
N ALA A 220 -27.06 -11.25 -27.62
CA ALA A 220 -28.14 -12.22 -27.69
C ALA A 220 -27.78 -13.21 -28.82
N PRO A 221 -27.69 -14.52 -28.55
CA PRO A 221 -27.54 -15.49 -29.62
C PRO A 221 -28.78 -15.38 -30.53
N GLN A 222 -28.56 -15.05 -31.79
CA GLN A 222 -29.60 -15.13 -32.82
C GLN A 222 -30.07 -16.59 -32.86
N SER A 223 -31.31 -16.81 -32.44
CA SER A 223 -31.96 -18.11 -32.63
C SER A 223 -31.90 -18.44 -34.12
N PRO A 224 -31.51 -19.66 -34.51
CA PRO A 224 -31.55 -20.07 -35.90
C PRO A 224 -32.99 -20.03 -36.43
N PRO A 225 -33.20 -19.68 -37.72
CA PRO A 225 -34.52 -19.64 -38.32
C PRO A 225 -35.11 -21.05 -38.33
N PRO A 226 -36.44 -21.18 -38.19
CA PRO A 226 -37.12 -22.46 -38.32
C PRO A 226 -36.90 -23.01 -39.75
N GLY A 227 -36.34 -24.21 -39.85
CA GLY A 227 -36.15 -24.91 -41.11
C GLY A 227 -37.51 -25.32 -41.72
N PRO A 228 -37.53 -25.62 -43.07
CA PRO A 228 -38.73 -25.86 -43.80
C PRO A 228 -39.45 -27.17 -43.42
#